data_7480d528f712c3f6c40b00139ad59c7c
#
_entry.id   7480d528f712c3f6c40b00139ad59c7c
#
_cell.length_a   1.000
_cell.length_b   1.000
_cell.length_c   1.000
_cell.angle_alpha   90.00
_cell.angle_beta   90.00
_cell.angle_gamma   90.00
#
_symmetry.space_group_name_H-M   'P 1'
#
loop_
_entity.id
_entity.type
_entity.pdbx_description
1 polymer ?
#
loop_
_entity_poly.entity_id
_entity_poly.type
_entity_poly.pdbx_seq_one_letter_code
_entity_poly.pdbx_strand_id
1 'polypeptide(L)'
;MKNLKLISLAIIVVTAIIVSMSSCAPDTDIEFEKTLLHGKWQETNTRNFEVYNADGTGYTWDEADDVTEDEAQPFTWTLEGDTLTHIHIMEMSANIPKIYTVTKLTATELAYEDDFGTIHTFNKK
;
A
#
# COMPACT_ATOMS: atom_id res chain seq x y z
N MET A 1 -16.45 22.84 55.69
CA MET A 1 -15.66 21.62 55.55
C MET A 1 -16.24 20.61 54.55
N LYS A 2 -17.55 20.48 54.42
CA LYS A 2 -18.17 19.56 53.45
C LYS A 2 -17.96 19.99 51.99
N ASN A 3 -17.77 21.27 51.73
CA ASN A 3 -17.63 21.79 50.37
C ASN A 3 -16.24 21.58 49.77
N LEU A 4 -15.20 21.38 50.58
CA LEU A 4 -13.86 21.13 50.11
C LEU A 4 -13.69 19.75 49.44
N LYS A 5 -14.43 18.76 49.91
CA LYS A 5 -14.38 17.40 49.37
C LYS A 5 -15.05 17.30 48.00
N LEU A 6 -16.08 18.10 47.76
CA LEU A 6 -16.78 18.16 46.47
C LEU A 6 -15.95 18.84 45.38
N ILE A 7 -15.18 19.87 45.73
CA ILE A 7 -14.31 20.59 44.81
C ILE A 7 -13.16 19.68 44.36
N SER A 8 -12.59 18.89 45.27
CA SER A 8 -11.54 17.95 44.95
C SER A 8 -11.98 16.85 43.98
N LEU A 9 -13.19 16.37 44.12
CA LEU A 9 -13.76 15.35 43.27
C LEU A 9 -14.01 15.87 41.84
N ALA A 10 -14.49 17.12 41.74
CA ALA A 10 -14.76 17.77 40.45
C ALA A 10 -13.45 17.99 39.63
N ILE A 11 -12.37 18.34 40.30
CA ILE A 11 -11.07 18.55 39.65
C ILE A 11 -10.51 17.25 39.08
N ILE A 12 -10.66 16.14 39.79
CA ILE A 12 -10.21 14.82 39.36
C ILE A 12 -10.97 14.37 38.09
N VAL A 13 -12.27 14.58 38.03
CA VAL A 13 -13.11 14.21 36.87
C VAL A 13 -12.70 15.01 35.61
N VAL A 14 -12.47 16.31 35.76
CA VAL A 14 -12.05 17.17 34.64
C VAL A 14 -10.66 16.76 34.10
N THR A 15 -9.74 16.40 34.97
CA THR A 15 -8.41 15.94 34.56
C THR A 15 -8.47 14.62 33.79
N ALA A 16 -9.33 13.69 34.19
CA ALA A 16 -9.51 12.41 33.50
C ALA A 16 -10.09 12.58 32.09
N ILE A 17 -11.00 13.53 31.89
CA ILE A 17 -11.59 13.83 30.58
C ILE A 17 -10.54 14.40 29.61
N ILE A 18 -9.67 15.28 30.07
CA ILE A 18 -8.61 15.87 29.24
C ILE A 18 -7.61 14.79 28.75
N VAL A 19 -7.24 13.84 29.61
CA VAL A 19 -6.34 12.75 29.24
C VAL A 19 -6.96 11.83 28.19
N SER A 20 -8.26 11.55 28.26
CA SER A 20 -8.93 10.70 27.27
C SER A 20 -9.06 11.34 25.89
N MET A 21 -9.10 12.66 25.79
CA MET A 21 -9.15 13.37 24.50
C MET A 21 -7.80 13.42 23.78
N SER A 22 -6.69 13.37 24.49
CA SER A 22 -5.34 13.40 23.90
C SER A 22 -4.92 12.07 23.27
N SER A 23 -5.63 10.97 23.56
CA SER A 23 -5.36 9.66 22.95
C SER A 23 -6.05 9.43 21.60
N CYS A 24 -6.87 10.37 21.14
CA CYS A 24 -7.64 10.29 19.90
C CYS A 24 -6.99 11.06 18.74
N ALA A 25 -5.67 11.28 18.75
CA ALA A 25 -4.97 11.87 17.62
C ALA A 25 -5.08 10.94 16.41
N PRO A 26 -5.62 11.41 15.25
CA PRO A 26 -5.74 10.56 14.07
C PRO A 26 -4.35 10.17 13.57
N ASP A 27 -4.13 8.88 13.48
CA ASP A 27 -3.00 8.34 12.75
C ASP A 27 -3.32 8.43 11.26
N THR A 28 -2.53 9.22 10.50
CA THR A 28 -2.76 9.49 9.08
C THR A 28 -2.01 8.53 8.17
N ASP A 29 -1.27 7.56 8.73
CA ASP A 29 -0.53 6.59 7.95
C ASP A 29 -1.50 5.56 7.35
N ILE A 30 -1.61 5.57 6.02
CA ILE A 30 -2.36 4.56 5.28
C ILE A 30 -1.47 3.34 5.14
N GLU A 31 -1.91 2.22 5.68
CA GLU A 31 -1.24 0.93 5.56
C GLU A 31 -2.15 -0.04 4.82
N PHE A 32 -1.64 -0.59 3.71
CA PHE A 32 -2.33 -1.62 2.95
C PHE A 32 -1.82 -3.01 3.33
N GLU A 33 -2.72 -3.98 3.33
CA GLU A 33 -2.38 -5.35 3.65
C GLU A 33 -1.68 -6.03 2.47
N LYS A 34 -0.42 -6.45 2.66
CA LYS A 34 0.43 -7.07 1.63
C LYS A 34 -0.19 -8.31 1.01
N THR A 35 -0.92 -9.09 1.80
CA THR A 35 -1.54 -10.35 1.34
C THR A 35 -2.57 -10.12 0.24
N LEU A 36 -3.21 -8.96 0.22
CA LEU A 36 -4.16 -8.60 -0.84
C LEU A 36 -3.48 -8.38 -2.20
N LEU A 37 -2.19 -8.01 -2.18
CA LEU A 37 -1.43 -7.80 -3.41
C LEU A 37 -1.02 -9.11 -4.08
N HIS A 38 -0.88 -10.20 -3.34
CA HIS A 38 -0.45 -11.49 -3.88
C HIS A 38 -1.38 -11.99 -4.99
N GLY A 39 -0.80 -12.42 -6.09
CA GLY A 39 -1.53 -13.01 -7.22
C GLY A 39 -1.28 -12.28 -8.53
N LYS A 40 -2.14 -12.56 -9.51
CA LYS A 40 -2.08 -12.03 -10.88
C LYS A 40 -3.03 -10.86 -11.04
N TRP A 41 -2.54 -9.79 -11.63
CA TRP A 41 -3.28 -8.57 -11.90
C TRP A 41 -3.18 -8.20 -13.39
N GLN A 42 -4.27 -7.71 -13.95
CA GLN A 42 -4.30 -7.15 -15.30
C GLN A 42 -4.64 -5.67 -15.23
N GLU A 43 -3.83 -4.83 -15.85
CA GLU A 43 -4.11 -3.41 -15.97
C GLU A 43 -5.38 -3.19 -16.82
N THR A 44 -6.26 -2.31 -16.33
CA THR A 44 -7.58 -2.07 -16.95
C THR A 44 -7.44 -1.55 -18.37
N ASN A 45 -8.19 -2.14 -19.30
CA ASN A 45 -8.19 -1.80 -20.74
C ASN A 45 -6.83 -2.01 -21.44
N THR A 46 -5.96 -2.82 -20.88
CA THR A 46 -4.67 -3.19 -21.48
C THR A 46 -4.50 -4.70 -21.48
N ARG A 47 -3.40 -5.16 -22.08
CA ARG A 47 -2.90 -6.54 -21.97
C ARG A 47 -1.65 -6.65 -21.12
N ASN A 48 -1.43 -5.67 -20.25
CA ASN A 48 -0.31 -5.65 -19.33
C ASN A 48 -0.68 -6.39 -18.04
N PHE A 49 0.19 -7.30 -17.62
CA PHE A 49 -0.01 -8.14 -16.44
C PHE A 49 1.14 -7.98 -15.46
N GLU A 50 0.80 -8.08 -14.19
CA GLU A 50 1.75 -8.11 -13.08
C GLU A 50 1.39 -9.24 -12.14
N VAL A 51 2.38 -10.00 -11.70
CA VAL A 51 2.22 -11.04 -10.68
C VAL A 51 3.07 -10.72 -9.47
N TYR A 52 2.48 -10.82 -8.30
CA TYR A 52 3.14 -10.60 -7.02
C TYR A 52 3.10 -11.88 -6.20
N ASN A 53 4.28 -12.44 -5.94
CA ASN A 53 4.44 -13.65 -5.12
C ASN A 53 4.63 -13.27 -3.64
N ALA A 54 4.23 -14.15 -2.74
CA ALA A 54 4.32 -13.94 -1.30
C ALA A 54 5.76 -13.79 -0.79
N ASP A 55 6.75 -14.29 -1.53
CA ASP A 55 8.17 -14.23 -1.17
C ASP A 55 8.87 -12.91 -1.55
N GLY A 56 8.14 -11.93 -2.08
CA GLY A 56 8.69 -10.65 -2.53
C GLY A 56 9.22 -10.64 -3.96
N THR A 57 9.02 -11.73 -4.71
CA THR A 57 9.30 -11.78 -6.14
C THR A 57 8.03 -11.52 -6.95
N GLY A 58 8.21 -11.20 -8.22
CA GLY A 58 7.11 -11.02 -9.15
C GLY A 58 7.62 -11.01 -10.58
N TYR A 59 6.71 -10.87 -11.52
CA TYR A 59 7.04 -10.75 -12.93
C TYR A 59 5.93 -9.99 -13.67
N THR A 60 6.30 -9.39 -14.80
CA THR A 60 5.40 -8.59 -15.62
C THR A 60 5.61 -8.86 -17.11
N TRP A 61 4.55 -8.79 -17.88
CA TRP A 61 4.59 -8.90 -19.34
C TRP A 61 3.46 -8.12 -19.97
N ASP A 62 3.64 -7.74 -21.23
CA ASP A 62 2.60 -7.08 -22.03
C ASP A 62 2.34 -7.90 -23.29
N GLU A 63 1.15 -8.48 -23.39
CA GLU A 63 0.74 -9.27 -24.55
C GLU A 63 0.50 -8.42 -25.80
N ALA A 64 0.38 -7.10 -25.66
CA ALA A 64 0.31 -6.18 -26.79
C ALA A 64 1.62 -6.12 -27.57
N ASP A 65 2.75 -6.43 -26.91
CA ASP A 65 4.09 -6.51 -27.51
C ASP A 65 4.45 -7.94 -27.96
N ASP A 66 3.48 -8.83 -28.10
CA ASP A 66 3.66 -10.26 -28.42
C ASP A 66 4.50 -11.03 -27.38
N VAL A 67 4.56 -10.53 -26.15
CA VAL A 67 5.25 -11.17 -25.03
C VAL A 67 4.23 -12.01 -24.25
N THR A 68 4.60 -13.27 -23.99
CA THR A 68 3.77 -14.19 -23.20
C THR A 68 4.25 -14.26 -21.74
N GLU A 69 3.44 -14.85 -20.87
CA GLU A 69 3.79 -15.06 -19.46
C GLU A 69 5.13 -15.82 -19.27
N ASP A 70 5.45 -16.77 -20.16
CA ASP A 70 6.69 -17.53 -20.12
C ASP A 70 7.95 -16.66 -20.40
N GLU A 71 7.76 -15.51 -21.02
CA GLU A 71 8.80 -14.54 -21.36
C GLU A 71 8.78 -13.32 -20.43
N ALA A 72 8.00 -13.38 -19.34
CA ALA A 72 7.81 -12.28 -18.41
C ALA A 72 9.13 -11.82 -17.77
N GLN A 73 9.23 -10.52 -17.56
CA GLN A 73 10.38 -9.91 -16.90
C GLN A 73 10.25 -10.00 -15.37
N PRO A 74 11.25 -10.55 -14.68
CA PRO A 74 11.23 -10.66 -13.23
C PRO A 74 11.47 -9.30 -12.55
N PHE A 75 10.85 -9.13 -11.41
CA PHE A 75 11.15 -8.04 -10.48
C PHE A 75 11.06 -8.52 -9.03
N THR A 76 11.59 -7.74 -8.12
CA THR A 76 11.31 -7.86 -6.69
C THR A 76 10.44 -6.69 -6.25
N TRP A 77 9.67 -6.89 -5.19
CA TRP A 77 8.77 -5.85 -4.71
C TRP A 77 8.73 -5.79 -3.18
N THR A 78 8.42 -4.60 -2.68
CA THR A 78 8.10 -4.35 -1.29
C THR A 78 6.88 -3.43 -1.21
N LEU A 79 6.07 -3.60 -0.19
CA LEU A 79 4.97 -2.72 0.15
C LEU A 79 5.09 -2.30 1.60
N GLU A 80 5.37 -1.02 1.82
CA GLU A 80 5.50 -0.41 3.14
C GLU A 80 4.51 0.76 3.26
N GLY A 81 3.50 0.60 4.11
CA GLY A 81 2.40 1.56 4.15
C GLY A 81 1.67 1.60 2.81
N ASP A 82 1.72 2.74 2.12
CA ASP A 82 1.19 2.93 0.76
C ASP A 82 2.29 2.93 -0.32
N THR A 83 3.54 2.73 0.05
CA THR A 83 4.67 2.77 -0.89
C THR A 83 4.96 1.38 -1.45
N LEU A 84 4.70 1.21 -2.74
CA LEU A 84 5.02 0.01 -3.49
C LEU A 84 6.29 0.25 -4.30
N THR A 85 7.32 -0.55 -4.06
CA THR A 85 8.60 -0.45 -4.78
C THR A 85 8.81 -1.70 -5.64
N HIS A 86 9.07 -1.50 -6.93
CA HIS A 86 9.49 -2.54 -7.86
C HIS A 86 10.96 -2.36 -8.21
N ILE A 87 11.74 -3.43 -8.13
CA ILE A 87 13.12 -3.46 -8.62
C ILE A 87 13.19 -4.50 -9.74
N HIS A 88 13.25 -4.02 -10.97
CA HIS A 88 13.34 -4.90 -12.14
C HIS A 88 14.76 -5.46 -12.25
N ILE A 89 14.86 -6.77 -12.46
CA ILE A 89 16.12 -7.49 -12.59
C ILE A 89 16.56 -7.43 -14.05
N MET A 90 17.61 -6.67 -14.31
CA MET A 90 18.19 -6.53 -15.66
C MET A 90 19.62 -7.05 -15.67
N GLU A 91 19.94 -7.87 -16.67
CA GLU A 91 21.25 -8.55 -16.75
C GLU A 91 22.45 -7.61 -16.93
N MET A 92 22.24 -6.45 -17.55
CA MET A 92 23.33 -5.58 -18.03
C MET A 92 23.30 -4.15 -17.45
N SER A 93 22.38 -3.81 -16.58
CA SER A 93 22.26 -2.46 -16.03
C SER A 93 22.01 -2.47 -14.53
N ALA A 94 22.27 -1.34 -13.87
CA ALA A 94 21.94 -1.15 -12.48
C ALA A 94 20.42 -1.29 -12.27
N ASN A 95 20.03 -2.02 -11.24
CA ASN A 95 18.62 -2.19 -10.87
C ASN A 95 18.07 -0.86 -10.35
N ILE A 96 17.26 -0.18 -11.16
CA ILE A 96 16.64 1.09 -10.79
C ILE A 96 15.29 0.82 -10.14
N PRO A 97 15.06 1.24 -8.89
CA PRO A 97 13.77 1.07 -8.26
C PRO A 97 12.72 1.97 -8.91
N LYS A 98 11.54 1.42 -9.14
CA LYS A 98 10.34 2.17 -9.50
C LYS A 98 9.45 2.25 -8.27
N ILE A 99 9.10 3.46 -7.87
CA ILE A 99 8.34 3.72 -6.66
C ILE A 99 6.94 4.21 -7.04
N TYR A 100 5.94 3.55 -6.48
CA TYR A 100 4.54 3.87 -6.70
C TYR A 100 3.84 4.14 -5.38
N THR A 101 2.82 4.99 -5.41
CA THR A 101 1.94 5.21 -4.27
C THR A 101 0.63 4.46 -4.49
N VAL A 102 0.37 3.46 -3.66
CA VAL A 102 -0.88 2.70 -3.73
C VAL A 102 -2.02 3.57 -3.23
N THR A 103 -3.07 3.71 -4.03
CA THR A 103 -4.26 4.49 -3.70
C THR A 103 -5.47 3.60 -3.42
N LYS A 104 -5.45 2.35 -3.90
CA LYS A 104 -6.49 1.36 -3.66
C LYS A 104 -5.91 -0.04 -3.69
N LEU A 105 -6.26 -0.86 -2.71
CA LEU A 105 -5.93 -2.28 -2.69
C LEU A 105 -7.04 -3.06 -1.98
N THR A 106 -7.76 -3.86 -2.75
CA THR A 106 -8.80 -4.76 -2.28
C THR A 106 -8.52 -6.18 -2.78
N ALA A 107 -9.38 -7.12 -2.46
CA ALA A 107 -9.25 -8.50 -2.97
C ALA A 107 -9.36 -8.60 -4.50
N THR A 108 -9.92 -7.59 -5.18
CA THR A 108 -10.20 -7.62 -6.62
C THR A 108 -9.64 -6.44 -7.41
N GLU A 109 -9.28 -5.35 -6.74
CA GLU A 109 -8.85 -4.11 -7.39
C GLU A 109 -7.57 -3.57 -6.78
N LEU A 110 -6.66 -3.11 -7.63
CA LEU A 110 -5.43 -2.41 -7.28
C LEU A 110 -5.36 -1.10 -8.07
N ALA A 111 -4.98 -0.01 -7.42
CA ALA A 111 -4.62 1.23 -8.10
C ALA A 111 -3.37 1.83 -7.45
N TYR A 112 -2.45 2.31 -8.28
CA TYR A 112 -1.29 3.03 -7.82
C TYR A 112 -0.94 4.19 -8.75
N GLU A 113 -0.28 5.18 -8.19
CA GLU A 113 0.19 6.38 -8.90
C GLU A 113 1.71 6.27 -9.12
N ASP A 114 2.16 6.59 -10.34
CA ASP A 114 3.59 6.63 -10.68
C ASP A 114 4.21 8.01 -10.40
N ASP A 115 5.52 8.14 -10.68
CA ASP A 115 6.27 9.38 -10.47
C ASP A 115 5.79 10.56 -11.32
N PHE A 116 5.02 10.28 -12.37
CA PHE A 116 4.46 11.30 -13.28
C PHE A 116 3.03 11.72 -12.89
N GLY A 117 2.49 11.17 -11.80
CA GLY A 117 1.13 11.42 -11.38
C GLY A 117 0.08 10.64 -12.16
N THR A 118 0.47 9.64 -12.95
CA THR A 118 -0.46 8.76 -13.67
C THR A 118 -0.95 7.64 -12.77
N ILE A 119 -2.26 7.45 -12.73
CA ILE A 119 -2.89 6.39 -11.96
C ILE A 119 -3.10 5.17 -12.86
N HIS A 120 -2.55 4.04 -12.42
CA HIS A 120 -2.71 2.73 -13.04
C HIS A 120 -3.70 1.91 -12.21
N THR A 121 -4.71 1.34 -12.87
CA THR A 121 -5.73 0.52 -12.23
C THR A 121 -5.68 -0.91 -12.75
N PHE A 122 -5.83 -1.88 -11.86
CA PHE A 122 -5.70 -3.29 -12.16
C PHE A 122 -6.89 -4.08 -11.59
N ASN A 123 -7.22 -5.16 -12.26
CA ASN A 123 -8.19 -6.15 -11.78
C ASN A 123 -7.50 -7.48 -11.50
N LYS A 124 -7.90 -8.13 -10.41
CA LYS A 124 -7.41 -9.45 -10.03
C LYS A 124 -7.86 -10.51 -11.03
N LYS A 125 -6.95 -11.40 -11.39
CA LYS A 125 -7.20 -12.52 -12.31
C LYS A 125 -7.16 -13.88 -11.62
#